data_1358c2ce1e4475b8934d6db1129b2b43
#
_entry.id   1358c2ce1e4475b8934d6db1129b2b43
#
_cell.length_a   1.000
_cell.length_b   1.000
_cell.length_c   1.000
_cell.angle_alpha   90.00
_cell.angle_beta   90.00
_cell.angle_gamma   90.00
#
_symmetry.space_group_name_H-M   'P 1'
#
loop_
_entity.id
_entity.type
_entity.pdbx_description
1 polymer ?
#
loop_
_entity_poly.entity_id
_entity_poly.type
_entity_poly.pdbx_seq_one_letter_code
_entity_poly.pdbx_strand_id
1 'polypeptide(L)'
;MSSTVINKELSWFAVRAKTTHEKRVATFFAQKGYEWFLPLYQARRRWSDRVKQVELPLFPGYVFCKFVMDERMSILTTPSVLGIAGIGPMPLPVEEREMDAIRRVVGTGMELTPEPFLEAGRRVRINGGSLEGLEGMIQSVRRRDRLILSISLLQRSIAVDIDSAWVTVLPTSKREKACSPLWSSASYCRA
;
A
#
# COMPACT_ATOMS: atom_id res chain seq x y z
N MET A 1 13.14 -30.77 -16.48
CA MET A 1 12.68 -29.57 -17.21
C MET A 1 11.43 -29.08 -16.49
N SER A 2 11.63 -28.25 -15.49
CA SER A 2 10.50 -27.71 -14.69
C SER A 2 9.93 -26.50 -15.43
N SER A 3 8.75 -26.67 -16.00
CA SER A 3 7.98 -25.59 -16.62
C SER A 3 7.59 -24.61 -15.52
N THR A 4 8.25 -23.49 -15.43
CA THR A 4 7.80 -22.34 -14.66
C THR A 4 6.46 -21.92 -15.23
N VAL A 5 5.38 -22.18 -14.49
CA VAL A 5 4.04 -21.67 -14.79
C VAL A 5 4.14 -20.16 -14.72
N ILE A 6 4.32 -19.51 -15.87
CA ILE A 6 4.29 -18.07 -16.01
C ILE A 6 2.82 -17.68 -15.72
N ASN A 7 2.61 -17.07 -14.56
CA ASN A 7 1.28 -16.62 -14.14
C ASN A 7 0.80 -15.54 -15.12
N LYS A 8 -0.10 -15.92 -16.04
CA LYS A 8 -0.74 -15.02 -17.00
C LYS A 8 -1.88 -14.20 -16.36
N GLU A 9 -1.98 -14.23 -15.04
CA GLU A 9 -3.00 -13.48 -14.34
C GLU A 9 -2.65 -12.01 -14.27
N LEU A 10 -3.62 -11.19 -14.60
CA LEU A 10 -3.58 -9.75 -14.47
C LEU A 10 -3.59 -9.38 -12.98
N SER A 11 -2.49 -8.86 -12.47
CA SER A 11 -2.31 -8.60 -11.04
C SER A 11 -1.82 -7.18 -10.79
N TRP A 12 -2.10 -6.65 -9.60
CA TRP A 12 -1.59 -5.36 -9.17
C TRP A 12 -0.14 -5.45 -8.74
N PHE A 13 0.67 -4.53 -9.21
CA PHE A 13 2.05 -4.37 -8.79
C PHE A 13 2.33 -2.95 -8.33
N ALA A 14 3.17 -2.81 -7.31
CA ALA A 14 3.67 -1.52 -6.87
C ALA A 14 4.93 -1.18 -7.67
N VAL A 15 4.83 -0.18 -8.53
CA VAL A 15 5.93 0.28 -9.37
C VAL A 15 6.65 1.42 -8.67
N ARG A 16 7.96 1.27 -8.45
CA ARG A 16 8.80 2.30 -7.87
C ARG A 16 9.09 3.38 -8.91
N ALA A 17 8.68 4.59 -8.59
CA ALA A 17 8.94 5.78 -9.39
C ALA A 17 9.98 6.69 -8.73
N LYS A 18 10.65 7.52 -9.52
CA LYS A 18 11.46 8.61 -8.98
C LYS A 18 10.56 9.54 -8.18
N THR A 19 10.99 9.92 -6.98
CA THR A 19 10.25 10.81 -6.08
C THR A 19 9.82 12.10 -6.81
N THR A 20 8.61 12.54 -6.59
CA THR A 20 7.93 13.66 -7.26
C THR A 20 7.54 13.42 -8.72
N HIS A 21 7.87 12.27 -9.30
CA HIS A 21 7.51 11.91 -10.68
C HIS A 21 6.33 10.92 -10.75
N GLU A 22 5.70 10.60 -9.62
CA GLU A 22 4.62 9.61 -9.55
C GLU A 22 3.47 9.96 -10.49
N LYS A 23 3.01 11.22 -10.49
CA LYS A 23 1.93 11.69 -11.40
C LYS A 23 2.33 11.54 -12.87
N ARG A 24 3.58 11.80 -13.21
CA ARG A 24 4.11 11.64 -14.57
C ARG A 24 4.14 10.19 -15.00
N VAL A 25 4.58 9.29 -14.12
CA VAL A 25 4.57 7.84 -14.39
C VAL A 25 3.14 7.34 -14.58
N ALA A 26 2.19 7.77 -13.75
CA ALA A 26 0.78 7.46 -13.91
C ALA A 26 0.22 7.89 -15.27
N THR A 27 0.59 9.10 -15.76
CA THR A 27 0.22 9.57 -17.09
C THR A 27 0.78 8.65 -18.20
N PHE A 28 2.03 8.19 -18.07
CA PHE A 28 2.60 7.25 -19.04
C PHE A 28 1.88 5.90 -19.04
N PHE A 29 1.46 5.40 -17.88
CA PHE A 29 0.67 4.17 -17.80
C PHE A 29 -0.70 4.32 -18.46
N ALA A 30 -1.37 5.47 -18.24
CA ALA A 30 -2.62 5.80 -18.94
C ALA A 30 -2.44 5.81 -20.47
N GLN A 31 -1.39 6.44 -20.98
CA GLN A 31 -1.08 6.50 -22.41
C GLN A 31 -0.80 5.12 -23.01
N LYS A 32 -0.22 4.21 -22.23
CA LYS A 32 0.03 2.82 -22.64
C LYS A 32 -1.19 1.90 -22.48
N GLY A 33 -2.32 2.42 -21.96
CA GLY A 33 -3.55 1.65 -21.77
C GLY A 33 -3.56 0.73 -20.55
N TYR A 34 -2.62 0.89 -19.61
CA TYR A 34 -2.61 0.12 -18.37
C TYR A 34 -3.63 0.67 -17.37
N GLU A 35 -4.26 -0.22 -16.60
CA GLU A 35 -5.00 0.16 -15.39
C GLU A 35 -3.99 0.57 -14.31
N TRP A 36 -4.12 1.80 -13.80
CA TRP A 36 -3.23 2.34 -12.80
C TRP A 36 -3.98 2.98 -11.65
N PHE A 37 -3.31 3.09 -10.51
CA PHE A 37 -3.84 3.76 -9.34
C PHE A 37 -2.74 4.52 -8.59
N LEU A 38 -2.96 5.80 -8.36
CA LEU A 38 -2.09 6.67 -7.57
C LEU A 38 -2.95 7.29 -6.46
N PRO A 39 -2.98 6.71 -5.26
CA PRO A 39 -3.71 7.27 -4.14
C PRO A 39 -3.07 8.57 -3.67
N LEU A 40 -3.85 9.64 -3.67
CA LEU A 40 -3.43 10.97 -3.27
C LEU A 40 -4.20 11.41 -2.03
N TYR A 41 -3.61 12.27 -1.22
CA TYR A 41 -4.27 12.94 -0.11
C TYR A 41 -3.99 14.43 -0.14
N GLN A 42 -4.89 15.20 0.47
CA GLN A 42 -4.76 16.65 0.57
C GLN A 42 -3.91 17.00 1.79
N ALA A 43 -2.74 17.59 1.57
CA ALA A 43 -1.88 18.08 2.63
C ALA A 43 -1.90 19.60 2.68
N ARG A 44 -2.06 20.16 3.87
CA ARG A 44 -1.90 21.61 4.10
C ARG A 44 -0.42 21.91 4.31
N ARG A 45 0.20 22.59 3.34
CA ARG A 45 1.56 23.11 3.51
C ARG A 45 1.56 24.60 3.72
N ARG A 46 2.21 25.01 4.81
CA ARG A 46 2.45 26.43 5.11
C ARG A 46 3.73 26.86 4.40
N TRP A 47 3.60 27.81 3.49
CA TRP A 47 4.69 28.54 2.90
C TRP A 47 4.84 29.85 3.69
N SER A 48 5.93 30.60 3.51
CA SER A 48 6.25 31.79 4.32
C SER A 48 5.09 32.80 4.46
N ASP A 49 4.26 32.94 3.44
CA ASP A 49 3.21 33.95 3.30
C ASP A 49 1.77 33.39 3.15
N ARG A 50 1.63 32.07 2.92
CA ARG A 50 0.30 31.47 2.66
C ARG A 50 0.25 29.97 2.94
N VAL A 51 -0.96 29.50 3.23
CA VAL A 51 -1.27 28.06 3.33
C VAL A 51 -1.81 27.59 1.99
N LYS A 52 -1.17 26.57 1.39
CA LYS A 52 -1.68 25.90 0.20
C LYS A 52 -2.09 24.47 0.52
N GLN A 53 -3.20 24.04 -0.08
CA GLN A 53 -3.53 22.62 -0.18
C GLN A 53 -2.78 22.04 -1.37
N VAL A 54 -2.07 20.95 -1.14
CA VAL A 54 -1.32 20.22 -2.17
C VAL A 54 -1.69 18.74 -2.11
N GLU A 55 -1.84 18.15 -3.29
CA GLU A 55 -2.07 16.71 -3.39
C GLU A 55 -0.74 15.98 -3.38
N LEU A 56 -0.55 15.13 -2.39
CA LEU A 56 0.63 14.31 -2.20
C LEU A 56 0.28 12.82 -2.31
N PRO A 57 1.21 11.98 -2.81
CA PRO A 57 1.02 10.54 -2.82
C PRO A 57 0.93 9.98 -1.40
N LEU A 58 -0.07 9.12 -1.13
CA LEU A 58 -0.15 8.35 0.13
C LEU A 58 1.03 7.38 0.30
N PHE A 59 1.55 6.87 -0.81
CA PHE A 59 2.74 6.02 -0.86
C PHE A 59 3.83 6.70 -1.70
N PRO A 60 4.63 7.61 -1.11
CA PRO A 60 5.65 8.35 -1.86
C PRO A 60 6.64 7.42 -2.55
N GLY A 61 6.88 7.68 -3.83
CA GLY A 61 7.76 6.86 -4.66
C GLY A 61 7.12 5.61 -5.26
N TYR A 62 5.79 5.43 -5.14
CA TYR A 62 5.09 4.28 -5.71
C TYR A 62 3.86 4.69 -6.52
N VAL A 63 3.65 3.96 -7.61
CA VAL A 63 2.44 3.99 -8.43
C VAL A 63 1.98 2.55 -8.62
N PHE A 64 0.71 2.27 -8.38
CA PHE A 64 0.17 0.93 -8.61
C PHE A 64 -0.26 0.79 -10.06
N CYS A 65 0.07 -0.35 -10.66
CA CYS A 65 -0.26 -0.66 -12.03
C CYS A 65 -0.69 -2.13 -12.13
N LYS A 66 -1.75 -2.40 -12.88
CA LYS A 66 -2.26 -3.74 -13.11
C LYS A 66 -1.79 -4.23 -14.47
N PHE A 67 -1.03 -5.32 -14.49
CA PHE A 67 -0.49 -5.91 -15.71
C PHE A 67 -0.15 -7.40 -15.54
N VAL A 68 0.10 -8.09 -16.64
CA VAL A 68 0.61 -9.46 -16.61
C VAL A 68 2.15 -9.44 -16.55
N MET A 69 2.76 -10.39 -15.85
CA MET A 69 4.21 -10.41 -15.63
C MET A 69 5.04 -10.40 -16.93
N ASP A 70 4.49 -10.91 -18.02
CA ASP A 70 5.16 -10.91 -19.33
C ASP A 70 5.39 -9.49 -19.87
N GLU A 71 4.54 -8.53 -19.47
CA GLU A 71 4.62 -7.12 -19.87
C GLU A 71 5.56 -6.28 -19.00
N ARG A 72 6.21 -6.89 -17.99
CA ARG A 72 7.08 -6.17 -17.05
C ARG A 72 8.10 -5.27 -17.71
N MET A 73 8.63 -5.67 -18.88
CA MET A 73 9.62 -4.88 -19.61
C MET A 73 9.03 -3.54 -20.12
N SER A 74 7.78 -3.54 -20.56
CA SER A 74 7.07 -2.31 -20.97
C SER A 74 6.91 -1.34 -19.80
N ILE A 75 6.73 -1.86 -18.59
CA ILE A 75 6.66 -1.06 -17.36
C ILE A 75 8.04 -0.51 -17.00
N LEU A 76 9.08 -1.35 -16.98
CA LEU A 76 10.44 -0.98 -16.58
C LEU A 76 11.09 0.04 -17.52
N THR A 77 10.75 0.01 -18.81
CA THR A 77 11.24 0.97 -19.80
C THR A 77 10.50 2.32 -19.78
N THR A 78 9.48 2.46 -18.93
CA THR A 78 8.76 3.73 -18.79
C THR A 78 9.64 4.78 -18.10
N PRO A 79 9.73 6.01 -18.64
CA PRO A 79 10.56 7.07 -18.06
C PRO A 79 10.22 7.33 -16.58
N SER A 80 11.25 7.49 -15.75
CA SER A 80 11.16 7.71 -14.29
C SER A 80 10.69 6.53 -13.47
N VAL A 81 10.51 5.35 -14.06
CA VAL A 81 10.36 4.09 -13.33
C VAL A 81 11.75 3.60 -12.90
N LEU A 82 11.87 3.21 -11.63
CA LEU A 82 13.09 2.69 -11.02
C LEU A 82 13.07 1.17 -10.89
N GLY A 83 11.90 0.56 -10.89
CA GLY A 83 11.71 -0.87 -10.73
C GLY A 83 10.30 -1.23 -10.27
N ILE A 84 10.07 -2.49 -10.01
CA ILE A 84 8.83 -3.03 -9.45
C ILE A 84 9.15 -3.59 -8.06
N ALA A 85 8.26 -3.37 -7.10
CA ALA A 85 8.43 -3.88 -5.74
C ALA A 85 8.36 -5.43 -5.73
N GLY A 86 9.19 -6.05 -4.89
CA GLY A 86 9.27 -7.50 -4.78
C GLY A 86 10.40 -7.93 -3.87
N ILE A 87 10.73 -9.22 -3.92
CA ILE A 87 11.85 -9.82 -3.18
C ILE A 87 13.01 -10.04 -4.16
N GLY A 88 14.11 -9.30 -3.98
CA GLY A 88 15.25 -9.33 -4.88
C GLY A 88 14.85 -8.96 -6.32
N PRO A 89 15.20 -9.78 -7.33
CA PRO A 89 14.86 -9.52 -8.74
C PRO A 89 13.41 -9.92 -9.09
N MET A 90 12.69 -10.57 -8.18
CA MET A 90 11.35 -11.11 -8.43
C MET A 90 10.29 -10.11 -8.01
N PRO A 91 9.52 -9.52 -8.95
CA PRO A 91 8.36 -8.72 -8.61
C PRO A 91 7.29 -9.55 -7.89
N LEU A 92 6.66 -8.95 -6.88
CA LEU A 92 5.55 -9.57 -6.17
C LEU A 92 4.27 -8.76 -6.40
N PRO A 93 3.14 -9.44 -6.61
CA PRO A 93 1.85 -8.76 -6.70
C PRO A 93 1.45 -8.21 -5.33
N VAL A 94 0.70 -7.12 -5.34
CA VAL A 94 -0.03 -6.59 -4.19
C VAL A 94 -1.36 -7.32 -4.11
N GLU A 95 -1.79 -7.69 -2.92
CA GLU A 95 -3.07 -8.37 -2.73
C GLU A 95 -4.25 -7.50 -3.19
N GLU A 96 -5.16 -8.10 -3.96
CA GLU A 96 -6.37 -7.39 -4.47
C GLU A 96 -7.16 -6.76 -3.31
N ARG A 97 -7.27 -7.48 -2.17
CA ARG A 97 -7.96 -6.97 -0.97
C ARG A 97 -7.33 -5.71 -0.40
N GLU A 98 -5.99 -5.61 -0.39
CA GLU A 98 -5.30 -4.40 0.05
C GLU A 98 -5.57 -3.24 -0.91
N MET A 99 -5.56 -3.49 -2.21
CA MET A 99 -5.86 -2.49 -3.23
C MET A 99 -7.30 -1.98 -3.14
N ASP A 100 -8.27 -2.88 -3.01
CA ASP A 100 -9.68 -2.53 -2.89
C ASP A 100 -9.98 -1.74 -1.62
N ALA A 101 -9.36 -2.12 -0.50
CA ALA A 101 -9.47 -1.40 0.77
C ALA A 101 -9.02 0.06 0.61
N ILE A 102 -7.84 0.29 0.00
CA ILE A 102 -7.31 1.64 -0.19
C ILE A 102 -8.14 2.43 -1.19
N ARG A 103 -8.59 1.81 -2.29
CA ARG A 103 -9.48 2.46 -3.27
C ARG A 103 -10.77 2.94 -2.64
N ARG A 104 -11.41 2.09 -1.82
CA ARG A 104 -12.63 2.45 -1.10
C ARG A 104 -12.41 3.65 -0.18
N VAL A 105 -11.36 3.63 0.62
CA VAL A 105 -11.05 4.71 1.56
C VAL A 105 -10.73 6.02 0.83
N VAL A 106 -9.94 5.98 -0.22
CA VAL A 106 -9.65 7.17 -1.05
C VAL A 106 -10.92 7.72 -1.69
N GLY A 107 -11.82 6.84 -2.14
CA GLY A 107 -13.11 7.21 -2.75
C GLY A 107 -14.10 7.89 -1.80
N THR A 108 -13.94 7.75 -0.48
CA THR A 108 -14.82 8.40 0.51
C THR A 108 -14.52 9.90 0.71
N GLY A 109 -13.36 10.38 0.27
CA GLY A 109 -12.92 11.76 0.50
C GLY A 109 -12.59 12.08 1.97
N MET A 110 -12.50 11.07 2.84
CA MET A 110 -12.09 11.24 4.25
C MET A 110 -10.64 11.72 4.34
N GLU A 111 -10.31 12.39 5.45
CA GLU A 111 -8.93 12.81 5.69
C GLU A 111 -8.04 11.60 5.94
N LEU A 112 -7.05 11.42 5.05
CA LEU A 112 -6.11 10.31 5.09
C LEU A 112 -4.75 10.79 5.55
N THR A 113 -4.08 10.01 6.37
CA THR A 113 -2.73 10.30 6.86
C THR A 113 -1.80 9.14 6.51
N PRO A 114 -0.66 9.39 5.82
CA PRO A 114 0.37 8.38 5.67
C PRO A 114 0.95 8.01 7.04
N GLU A 115 1.06 6.72 7.32
CA GLU A 115 1.62 6.20 8.58
C GLU A 115 2.74 5.19 8.29
N PRO A 116 3.71 5.03 9.20
CA PRO A 116 4.63 3.92 9.17
C PRO A 116 3.86 2.59 9.22
N PHE A 117 4.47 1.53 8.71
CA PHE A 117 3.88 0.20 8.82
C PHE A 117 3.69 -0.19 10.28
N LEU A 118 2.47 -0.52 10.65
CA LEU A 118 2.11 -0.93 12.00
C LEU A 118 1.71 -2.40 12.00
N GLU A 119 2.50 -3.21 12.66
CA GLU A 119 2.19 -4.63 12.92
C GLU A 119 1.31 -4.81 14.17
N ALA A 120 1.29 -3.81 15.05
CA ALA A 120 0.56 -3.86 16.32
C ALA A 120 -0.80 -3.18 16.21
N GLY A 121 -1.85 -3.91 16.51
CA GLY A 121 -3.22 -3.42 16.53
C GLY A 121 -4.21 -4.56 16.69
N ARG A 122 -5.49 -4.24 16.87
CA ARG A 122 -6.57 -5.25 16.85
C ARG A 122 -7.16 -5.28 15.44
N ARG A 123 -7.31 -6.47 14.88
CA ARG A 123 -8.06 -6.63 13.64
C ARG A 123 -9.52 -6.29 13.90
N VAL A 124 -10.08 -5.48 13.02
CA VAL A 124 -11.45 -5.00 13.13
C VAL A 124 -12.14 -5.07 11.78
N ARG A 125 -13.47 -5.14 11.85
CA ARG A 125 -14.37 -4.95 10.71
C ARG A 125 -15.24 -3.74 10.97
N ILE A 126 -15.42 -2.91 9.97
CA ILE A 126 -16.32 -1.76 10.02
C ILE A 126 -17.73 -2.21 9.68
N ASN A 127 -18.69 -1.88 10.55
CA ASN A 127 -20.09 -2.30 10.43
C ASN A 127 -21.05 -1.15 10.05
N GLY A 128 -20.52 0.01 9.67
CA GLY A 128 -21.37 1.12 9.28
C GLY A 128 -20.64 2.21 8.52
N GLY A 129 -21.41 3.13 7.94
CA GLY A 129 -20.90 4.24 7.15
C GLY A 129 -20.36 3.84 5.78
N SER A 130 -19.61 4.75 5.15
CA SER A 130 -19.07 4.56 3.80
C SER A 130 -17.99 3.48 3.70
N LEU A 131 -17.47 3.01 4.84
CA LEU A 131 -16.42 1.98 4.92
C LEU A 131 -16.96 0.63 5.43
N GLU A 132 -18.28 0.43 5.47
CA GLU A 132 -18.90 -0.82 5.92
C GLU A 132 -18.32 -2.05 5.20
N GLY A 133 -18.05 -3.10 6.01
CA GLY A 133 -17.45 -4.36 5.55
C GLY A 133 -15.93 -4.31 5.33
N LEU A 134 -15.28 -3.16 5.51
CA LEU A 134 -13.83 -3.06 5.40
C LEU A 134 -13.16 -3.67 6.64
N GLU A 135 -12.09 -4.41 6.43
CA GLU A 135 -11.24 -4.95 7.48
C GLU A 135 -9.88 -4.25 7.50
N GLY A 136 -9.37 -4.04 8.69
CA GLY A 136 -8.07 -3.43 8.90
C GLY A 136 -7.61 -3.58 10.34
N MET A 137 -6.57 -2.88 10.72
CA MET A 137 -6.15 -2.79 12.12
C MET A 137 -6.65 -1.50 12.73
N ILE A 138 -7.07 -1.53 13.99
CA ILE A 138 -7.41 -0.32 14.73
C ILE A 138 -6.30 0.07 15.68
N GLN A 139 -5.99 1.34 15.67
CA GLN A 139 -5.13 1.97 16.65
C GLN A 139 -5.88 3.12 17.31
N SER A 140 -5.97 3.09 18.63
CA SER A 140 -6.55 4.18 19.40
C SER A 140 -5.47 5.23 19.71
N VAL A 141 -5.65 6.45 19.24
CA VAL A 141 -4.71 7.56 19.46
C VAL A 141 -5.45 8.75 20.07
N ARG A 142 -5.13 9.11 21.30
CA ARG A 142 -5.63 10.33 21.99
C ARG A 142 -7.14 10.55 21.82
N ARG A 143 -7.97 9.58 22.21
CA ARG A 143 -9.45 9.62 22.16
C ARG A 143 -10.08 9.53 20.76
N ARG A 144 -9.33 9.18 19.75
CA ARG A 144 -9.87 8.86 18.41
C ARG A 144 -9.41 7.50 18.00
N ASP A 145 -10.30 6.73 17.40
CA ASP A 145 -9.96 5.45 16.81
C ASP A 145 -9.60 5.67 15.36
N ARG A 146 -8.49 5.07 14.94
CA ARG A 146 -7.97 5.13 13.57
C ARG A 146 -7.96 3.75 12.96
N LEU A 147 -8.59 3.61 11.82
CA LEU A 147 -8.44 2.43 10.97
C LEU A 147 -7.11 2.53 10.23
N ILE A 148 -6.29 1.51 10.37
CA ILE A 148 -5.01 1.39 9.69
C ILE A 148 -5.16 0.36 8.57
N LEU A 149 -4.91 0.82 7.35
CA LEU A 149 -4.83 -0.03 6.17
C LEU A 149 -3.37 -0.09 5.71
N SER A 150 -2.88 -1.29 5.46
CA SER A 150 -1.47 -1.51 5.13
C SER A 150 -1.33 -2.17 3.77
N ILE A 151 -0.25 -1.84 3.08
CA ILE A 151 0.29 -2.64 1.99
C ILE A 151 1.53 -3.35 2.51
N SER A 152 1.36 -4.63 2.77
CA SER A 152 2.38 -5.48 3.42
C SER A 152 3.68 -5.51 2.63
N LEU A 153 3.60 -5.60 1.31
CA LEU A 153 4.76 -5.59 0.41
C LEU A 153 5.59 -4.30 0.52
N LEU A 154 4.95 -3.16 0.74
CA LEU A 154 5.64 -1.86 0.81
C LEU A 154 6.08 -1.49 2.22
N GLN A 155 5.66 -2.24 3.23
CA GLN A 155 5.85 -1.90 4.64
C GLN A 155 5.38 -0.45 4.92
N ARG A 156 4.19 -0.12 4.43
CA ARG A 156 3.57 1.20 4.57
C ARG A 156 2.09 1.08 4.87
N SER A 157 1.59 2.05 5.62
CA SER A 157 0.20 2.11 6.05
C SER A 157 -0.39 3.48 5.79
N ILE A 158 -1.71 3.54 5.78
CA ILE A 158 -2.50 4.77 5.82
C ILE A 158 -3.45 4.70 7.01
N ALA A 159 -3.71 5.82 7.64
CA ALA A 159 -4.66 5.93 8.72
C ALA A 159 -5.85 6.80 8.29
N VAL A 160 -7.04 6.40 8.70
CA VAL A 160 -8.28 7.16 8.56
C VAL A 160 -9.00 7.21 9.91
N ASP A 161 -9.47 8.39 10.29
CA ASP A 161 -10.26 8.54 11.52
C ASP A 161 -11.65 7.94 11.32
N ILE A 162 -12.09 7.08 12.26
CA ILE A 162 -13.38 6.40 12.23
C ILE A 162 -14.11 6.58 13.57
N ASP A 163 -15.43 6.41 13.54
CA ASP A 163 -16.23 6.36 14.75
C ASP A 163 -16.11 4.95 15.38
N SER A 164 -15.74 4.92 16.66
CA SER A 164 -15.63 3.68 17.44
C SER A 164 -16.93 2.88 17.51
N ALA A 165 -18.09 3.55 17.39
CA ALA A 165 -19.38 2.89 17.36
C ALA A 165 -19.58 1.95 16.16
N TRP A 166 -18.80 2.12 15.08
CA TRP A 166 -18.89 1.30 13.87
C TRP A 166 -17.85 0.16 13.82
N VAL A 167 -17.12 -0.05 14.90
CA VAL A 167 -16.01 -0.99 14.94
C VAL A 167 -16.38 -2.27 15.66
N THR A 168 -16.22 -3.42 14.99
CA THR A 168 -16.26 -4.75 15.64
C THR A 168 -14.90 -5.40 15.60
N VAL A 169 -14.40 -5.75 16.77
CA VAL A 169 -13.12 -6.44 16.91
C VAL A 169 -13.27 -7.89 16.43
N LEU A 170 -12.42 -8.28 15.49
CA LEU A 170 -12.35 -9.66 15.00
C LEU A 170 -11.49 -10.51 15.93
N PRO A 171 -11.87 -11.79 16.19
CA PRO A 171 -11.04 -12.68 16.97
C PRO A 171 -9.70 -12.93 16.25
N THR A 172 -8.61 -12.86 17.00
CA THR A 172 -7.27 -13.13 16.46
C THR A 172 -7.15 -14.61 16.13
N SER A 173 -7.08 -14.95 14.85
CA SER A 173 -6.79 -16.30 14.39
C SER A 173 -5.38 -16.69 14.82
N LYS A 174 -5.22 -17.78 15.56
CA LYS A 174 -3.93 -18.32 16.06
C LYS A 174 -2.93 -18.75 14.97
N ARG A 175 -3.21 -18.52 13.68
CA ARG A 175 -2.40 -19.05 12.55
C ARG A 175 -1.40 -18.08 11.93
N GLU A 176 -1.31 -16.83 12.36
CA GLU A 176 -0.37 -15.86 11.76
C GLU A 176 0.97 -15.69 12.50
N LYS A 177 1.36 -16.64 13.37
CA LYS A 177 2.69 -16.61 14.03
C LYS A 177 3.80 -17.39 13.31
N ALA A 178 3.71 -17.62 12.01
CA ALA A 178 4.70 -18.38 11.26
C ALA A 178 5.21 -17.63 10.03
N CYS A 179 5.75 -16.43 10.21
CA CYS A 179 6.71 -15.83 9.27
C CYS A 179 7.61 -14.87 10.05
N SER A 180 8.35 -15.40 11.01
CA SER A 180 9.54 -14.70 11.51
C SER A 180 10.65 -14.91 10.47
N PRO A 181 11.33 -13.88 10.00
CA PRO A 181 12.52 -14.07 9.20
C PRO A 181 13.60 -14.66 10.08
N LEU A 182 14.04 -15.87 9.76
CA LEU A 182 15.25 -16.51 10.28
C LEU A 182 16.48 -15.65 9.89
N TRP A 183 16.76 -14.64 10.67
CA TRP A 183 18.04 -13.94 10.65
C TRP A 183 18.43 -13.60 12.09
N SER A 184 18.97 -14.57 12.80
CA SER A 184 19.78 -14.28 13.97
C SER A 184 20.97 -15.23 14.00
N SER A 185 22.14 -14.60 13.96
CA SER A 185 23.42 -15.07 14.48
C SER A 185 24.08 -16.27 13.80
N ALA A 186 24.89 -15.99 12.78
CA ALA A 186 26.13 -16.74 12.62
C ALA A 186 27.19 -16.11 13.56
N SER A 187 27.35 -16.71 14.73
CA SER A 187 28.46 -16.44 15.63
C SER A 187 29.75 -16.88 14.96
N TYR A 188 30.60 -15.93 14.70
CA TYR A 188 32.02 -16.17 14.41
C TYR A 188 32.65 -16.75 15.68
N CYS A 189 32.99 -18.01 15.69
CA CYS A 189 33.90 -18.60 16.65
C CYS A 189 35.25 -18.83 15.96
N ARG A 190 36.25 -18.06 16.41
CA ARG A 190 37.68 -18.33 16.11
C ARG A 190 38.11 -19.56 16.89
N ALA A 191 38.81 -20.42 16.29
CA ALA A 191 40.00 -21.09 16.81
C ALA A 191 40.88 -21.51 15.62
#